data_774a387349f5be1d40d70320fa4d584e
#
_entry.id   774a387349f5be1d40d70320fa4d584e
#
_cell.length_a   1.000
_cell.length_b   1.000
_cell.length_c   1.000
_cell.angle_alpha   90.00
_cell.angle_beta   90.00
_cell.angle_gamma   90.00
#
_symmetry.space_group_name_H-M   'P 1'
#
loop_
_entity.id
_entity.type
_entity.pdbx_description
1 polymer ?
#
loop_
_entity_poly.entity_id
_entity_poly.type
_entity_poly.pdbx_seq_one_letter_code
_entity_poly.pdbx_strand_id
1 'polypeptide(L)'
;MIRPARLLAVDIDGTMLRSDSSLSPRVLAAMNSAVDAGLHVVPATGRPMAISADVVEASGLQEFWIFANGAITRHMGRNELIRAFWMDRTVVVELLDRIRLRMPGARFAVEFATTMAYEAGFERVVPNKPPIPPTDDLAAELERISDPVQKLLVFDENIDLATLWDEVNLAADGLSVPSYSGLAFVELAPDRVTKATALDLLARDLGLSADDVAAVGDNHNDVAMLQWAGTGYAMGNADPEIQKSADVVLPSNDDDGLAVLIEGLLAQL
;
A
#
# COMPACT_ATOMS: atom_id res chain seq x y z
N MET A 1 -11.95 -14.79 -25.57
CA MET A 1 -10.74 -14.00 -25.90
C MET A 1 -10.46 -13.15 -24.68
N ILE A 2 -9.28 -13.29 -24.07
CA ILE A 2 -8.83 -12.44 -22.98
C ILE A 2 -8.65 -11.04 -23.59
N ARG A 3 -9.31 -10.04 -23.03
CA ARG A 3 -9.11 -8.65 -23.48
C ARG A 3 -7.71 -8.19 -23.06
N PRO A 4 -6.99 -7.44 -23.88
CA PRO A 4 -5.72 -6.86 -23.45
C PRO A 4 -5.98 -5.89 -22.27
N ALA A 5 -5.15 -5.94 -21.25
CA ALA A 5 -5.25 -5.01 -20.14
C ALA A 5 -5.05 -3.56 -20.63
N ARG A 6 -5.81 -2.64 -20.07
CA ARG A 6 -5.75 -1.20 -20.33
C ARG A 6 -5.19 -0.43 -19.14
N LEU A 7 -5.16 -1.06 -17.96
CA LEU A 7 -4.57 -0.55 -16.74
C LEU A 7 -3.74 -1.66 -16.09
N LEU A 8 -2.53 -1.32 -15.68
CA LEU A 8 -1.64 -2.15 -14.89
C LEU A 8 -1.42 -1.50 -13.51
N ALA A 9 -1.99 -2.10 -12.47
CA ALA A 9 -1.72 -1.72 -11.10
C ALA A 9 -0.46 -2.44 -10.59
N VAL A 10 0.48 -1.70 -10.02
CA VAL A 10 1.80 -2.21 -9.63
C VAL A 10 2.09 -1.85 -8.18
N ASP A 11 2.30 -2.85 -7.33
CA ASP A 11 2.89 -2.58 -6.02
C ASP A 11 4.34 -2.12 -6.14
N ILE A 12 4.87 -1.48 -5.10
CA ILE A 12 6.22 -0.89 -5.13
C ILE A 12 7.24 -1.82 -4.48
N ASP A 13 7.09 -2.08 -3.18
CA ASP A 13 8.11 -2.75 -2.38
C ASP A 13 8.05 -4.26 -2.59
N GLY A 14 9.13 -4.84 -3.12
CA GLY A 14 9.14 -6.27 -3.48
C GLY A 14 8.50 -6.59 -4.83
N THR A 15 7.99 -5.57 -5.55
CA THR A 15 7.36 -5.71 -6.88
C THR A 15 8.03 -4.83 -7.92
N MET A 16 7.85 -3.50 -7.87
CA MET A 16 8.51 -2.55 -8.76
C MET A 16 9.99 -2.40 -8.43
N LEU A 17 10.30 -2.37 -7.13
CA LEU A 17 11.66 -2.25 -6.61
C LEU A 17 12.26 -3.62 -6.30
N ARG A 18 13.57 -3.73 -6.52
CA ARG A 18 14.39 -4.87 -6.08
C ARG A 18 14.51 -4.92 -4.55
N SER A 19 15.03 -6.00 -4.03
CA SER A 19 15.27 -6.21 -2.59
C SER A 19 16.23 -5.17 -1.98
N ASP A 20 17.09 -4.55 -2.80
CA ASP A 20 17.98 -3.45 -2.40
C ASP A 20 17.32 -2.05 -2.52
N SER A 21 16.03 -2.00 -2.80
CA SER A 21 15.22 -0.81 -3.04
C SER A 21 15.59 -0.05 -4.33
N SER A 22 16.36 -0.62 -5.22
CA SER A 22 16.67 -0.02 -6.53
C SER A 22 15.58 -0.30 -7.57
N LEU A 23 15.36 0.63 -8.49
CA LEU A 23 14.54 0.42 -9.68
C LEU A 23 15.43 -0.07 -10.83
N SER A 24 15.15 -1.26 -11.33
CA SER A 24 15.91 -1.85 -12.43
C SER A 24 15.76 -1.06 -13.74
N PRO A 25 16.84 -0.85 -14.51
CA PRO A 25 16.75 -0.20 -15.83
C PRO A 25 15.79 -0.92 -16.80
N ARG A 26 15.69 -2.26 -16.72
CA ARG A 26 14.77 -3.05 -17.54
C ARG A 26 13.32 -2.80 -17.14
N VAL A 27 13.01 -2.79 -15.84
CA VAL A 27 11.67 -2.47 -15.32
C VAL A 27 11.27 -1.06 -15.72
N LEU A 28 12.17 -0.07 -15.55
CA LEU A 28 11.91 1.32 -15.95
C LEU A 28 11.62 1.43 -17.45
N ALA A 29 12.44 0.78 -18.29
CA ALA A 29 12.23 0.78 -19.75
C ALA A 29 10.90 0.13 -20.15
N ALA A 30 10.54 -0.99 -19.52
CA ALA A 30 9.26 -1.67 -19.75
C ALA A 30 8.07 -0.79 -19.36
N MET A 31 8.11 -0.14 -18.20
CA MET A 31 7.04 0.78 -17.76
C MET A 31 6.87 1.95 -18.72
N ASN A 32 7.96 2.56 -19.18
CA ASN A 32 7.90 3.63 -20.18
C ASN A 32 7.27 3.13 -21.49
N SER A 33 7.65 1.95 -21.96
CA SER A 33 7.08 1.35 -23.17
C SER A 33 5.57 1.07 -23.02
N ALA A 34 5.12 0.68 -21.80
CA ALA A 34 3.72 0.48 -21.51
C ALA A 34 2.93 1.81 -21.58
N VAL A 35 3.46 2.86 -20.99
CA VAL A 35 2.87 4.21 -21.04
C VAL A 35 2.81 4.72 -22.49
N ASP A 36 3.89 4.56 -23.26
CA ASP A 36 3.94 4.95 -24.69
C ASP A 36 2.92 4.17 -25.54
N ALA A 37 2.62 2.93 -25.17
CA ALA A 37 1.59 2.12 -25.81
C ALA A 37 0.15 2.47 -25.36
N GLY A 38 -0.02 3.40 -24.43
CA GLY A 38 -1.32 3.84 -23.92
C GLY A 38 -1.89 2.99 -22.77
N LEU A 39 -1.07 2.16 -22.14
CA LEU A 39 -1.45 1.44 -20.92
C LEU A 39 -1.31 2.38 -19.72
N HIS A 40 -2.36 2.50 -18.91
CA HIS A 40 -2.27 3.20 -17.63
C HIS A 40 -1.42 2.37 -16.65
N VAL A 41 -0.23 2.83 -16.29
CA VAL A 41 0.60 2.22 -15.26
C VAL A 41 0.37 2.96 -13.95
N VAL A 42 -0.25 2.28 -12.97
CA VAL A 42 -0.71 2.86 -11.71
C VAL A 42 0.01 2.21 -10.54
N PRO A 43 1.04 2.85 -9.97
CA PRO A 43 1.63 2.38 -8.72
C PRO A 43 0.63 2.44 -7.57
N ALA A 44 0.56 1.37 -6.76
CA ALA A 44 -0.33 1.21 -5.62
C ALA A 44 0.44 0.70 -4.40
N THR A 45 0.71 1.59 -3.43
CA THR A 45 1.64 1.32 -2.33
C THR A 45 1.03 1.49 -0.94
N GLY A 46 1.57 0.75 0.04
CA GLY A 46 1.36 1.02 1.47
C GLY A 46 2.06 2.28 1.95
N ARG A 47 3.11 2.75 1.26
CA ARG A 47 3.87 3.95 1.66
C ARG A 47 2.98 5.19 1.68
N PRO A 48 3.11 6.06 2.71
CA PRO A 48 2.59 7.43 2.64
C PRO A 48 3.25 8.20 1.49
N MET A 49 2.52 9.15 0.91
CA MET A 49 3.04 9.99 -0.17
C MET A 49 4.32 10.75 0.26
N ALA A 50 4.38 11.18 1.52
CA ALA A 50 5.50 11.97 2.06
C ALA A 50 6.86 11.25 1.99
N ILE A 51 6.89 9.91 2.02
CA ILE A 51 8.11 9.10 1.95
C ILE A 51 8.26 8.36 0.61
N SER A 52 7.50 8.73 -0.40
CA SER A 52 7.53 8.10 -1.74
C SER A 52 8.17 8.98 -2.82
N ALA A 53 8.68 10.14 -2.47
CA ALA A 53 9.18 11.13 -3.44
C ALA A 53 10.31 10.59 -4.32
N ASP A 54 11.22 9.82 -3.74
CA ASP A 54 12.35 9.18 -4.41
C ASP A 54 11.89 8.17 -5.48
N VAL A 55 10.90 7.33 -5.16
CA VAL A 55 10.35 6.34 -6.09
C VAL A 55 9.53 7.01 -7.18
N VAL A 56 8.73 8.03 -6.83
CA VAL A 56 7.99 8.83 -7.81
C VAL A 56 8.93 9.46 -8.83
N GLU A 57 10.02 10.07 -8.36
CA GLU A 57 11.02 10.69 -9.23
C GLU A 57 11.75 9.64 -10.08
N ALA A 58 12.21 8.55 -9.47
CA ALA A 58 12.94 7.50 -10.17
C ALA A 58 12.11 6.80 -11.25
N SER A 59 10.81 6.58 -11.02
CA SER A 59 9.92 5.93 -11.99
C SER A 59 9.54 6.84 -13.15
N GLY A 60 9.51 8.15 -12.96
CA GLY A 60 9.04 9.13 -13.94
C GLY A 60 7.56 9.06 -14.28
N LEU A 61 6.77 8.20 -13.61
CA LEU A 61 5.34 8.00 -13.88
C LEU A 61 4.53 9.23 -13.46
N GLN A 62 3.83 9.86 -14.40
CA GLN A 62 3.16 11.15 -14.22
C GLN A 62 1.63 11.06 -14.10
N GLU A 63 1.05 9.88 -14.30
CA GLU A 63 -0.40 9.70 -14.18
C GLU A 63 -0.83 9.44 -12.74
N PHE A 64 -1.62 8.42 -12.53
CA PHE A 64 -2.25 8.12 -11.25
C PHE A 64 -1.34 7.30 -10.35
N TRP A 65 -1.37 7.62 -9.07
CA TRP A 65 -0.73 6.88 -7.99
C TRP A 65 -1.72 6.67 -6.85
N ILE A 66 -1.65 5.49 -6.25
CA ILE A 66 -2.43 5.11 -5.07
C ILE A 66 -1.46 4.93 -3.91
N PHE A 67 -1.58 5.74 -2.87
CA PHE A 67 -0.73 5.73 -1.67
C PHE A 67 -1.51 5.24 -0.45
N ALA A 68 -0.77 4.88 0.61
CA ALA A 68 -1.30 4.53 1.92
C ALA A 68 -2.39 3.46 1.86
N ASN A 69 -2.11 2.35 1.14
CA ASN A 69 -3.05 1.24 0.94
C ASN A 69 -4.40 1.64 0.36
N GLY A 70 -4.46 2.71 -0.45
CA GLY A 70 -5.70 3.17 -1.08
C GLY A 70 -6.30 4.44 -0.46
N ALA A 71 -5.74 4.92 0.65
CA ALA A 71 -6.28 6.12 1.30
C ALA A 71 -6.14 7.38 0.45
N ILE A 72 -5.12 7.47 -0.40
CA ILE A 72 -4.86 8.64 -1.25
C ILE A 72 -4.70 8.20 -2.71
N THR A 73 -5.46 8.82 -3.61
CA THR A 73 -5.25 8.73 -5.06
C THR A 73 -4.90 10.10 -5.61
N ARG A 74 -3.78 10.20 -6.33
CA ARG A 74 -3.34 11.46 -6.95
C ARG A 74 -2.99 11.27 -8.42
N HIS A 75 -3.13 12.35 -9.19
CA HIS A 75 -2.54 12.49 -10.51
C HIS A 75 -1.25 13.33 -10.38
N MET A 76 -0.10 12.71 -10.57
CA MET A 76 1.19 13.33 -10.26
C MET A 76 1.53 14.50 -11.18
N GLY A 77 1.43 14.33 -12.49
CA GLY A 77 1.75 15.39 -13.46
C GLY A 77 0.88 16.64 -13.38
N ARG A 78 -0.36 16.50 -12.86
CA ARG A 78 -1.28 17.63 -12.61
C ARG A 78 -1.18 18.14 -11.17
N ASN A 79 -0.43 17.45 -10.30
CA ASN A 79 -0.39 17.69 -8.86
C ASN A 79 -1.80 17.74 -8.23
N GLU A 80 -2.71 16.87 -8.67
CA GLU A 80 -4.12 16.88 -8.33
C GLU A 80 -4.46 15.76 -7.36
N LEU A 81 -5.12 16.09 -6.25
CA LEU A 81 -5.72 15.10 -5.35
C LEU A 81 -7.04 14.63 -5.96
N ILE A 82 -7.07 13.39 -6.45
CA ILE A 82 -8.28 12.79 -7.04
C ILE A 82 -9.23 12.31 -5.95
N ARG A 83 -8.68 11.65 -4.92
CA ARG A 83 -9.47 11.09 -3.82
C ARG A 83 -8.62 10.95 -2.56
N ALA A 84 -9.25 11.18 -1.41
CA ALA A 84 -8.67 10.92 -0.11
C ALA A 84 -9.70 10.32 0.83
N PHE A 85 -9.29 9.33 1.59
CA PHE A 85 -10.04 8.73 2.68
C PHE A 85 -9.26 8.91 3.97
N TRP A 86 -9.93 9.39 5.01
CA TRP A 86 -9.33 9.68 6.29
C TRP A 86 -10.02 8.88 7.39
N MET A 87 -9.27 8.50 8.40
CA MET A 87 -9.83 7.88 9.60
C MET A 87 -10.52 8.96 10.45
N ASP A 88 -11.70 8.62 10.97
CA ASP A 88 -12.32 9.44 12.01
C ASP A 88 -11.49 9.35 13.30
N ARG A 89 -11.21 10.49 13.92
CA ARG A 89 -10.42 10.57 15.15
C ARG A 89 -11.05 9.80 16.30
N THR A 90 -12.38 9.78 16.38
CA THR A 90 -13.13 9.02 17.39
C THR A 90 -12.92 7.51 17.19
N VAL A 91 -12.85 7.04 15.94
CA VAL A 91 -12.53 5.66 15.61
C VAL A 91 -11.08 5.34 16.00
N VAL A 92 -10.13 6.24 15.77
CA VAL A 92 -8.73 6.04 16.18
C VAL A 92 -8.62 5.91 17.70
N VAL A 93 -9.27 6.77 18.46
CA VAL A 93 -9.30 6.69 19.94
C VAL A 93 -9.91 5.36 20.40
N GLU A 94 -11.02 4.95 19.81
CA GLU A 94 -11.67 3.67 20.16
C GLU A 94 -10.75 2.47 19.82
N LEU A 95 -10.05 2.50 18.70
CA LEU A 95 -9.08 1.45 18.34
C LEU A 95 -7.90 1.40 19.32
N LEU A 96 -7.35 2.56 19.70
CA LEU A 96 -6.31 2.65 20.72
C LEU A 96 -6.74 1.96 22.02
N ASP A 97 -7.95 2.26 22.51
CA ASP A 97 -8.49 1.71 23.74
C ASP A 97 -8.74 0.19 23.63
N ARG A 98 -9.37 -0.27 22.55
CA ARG A 98 -9.62 -1.68 22.31
C ARG A 98 -8.33 -2.50 22.23
N ILE A 99 -7.34 -2.00 21.51
CA ILE A 99 -6.07 -2.69 21.31
C ILE A 99 -5.27 -2.70 22.62
N ARG A 100 -5.19 -1.59 23.36
CA ARG A 100 -4.53 -1.54 24.67
C ARG A 100 -5.13 -2.50 25.69
N LEU A 101 -6.45 -2.66 25.66
CA LEU A 101 -7.14 -3.61 26.55
C LEU A 101 -6.71 -5.06 26.28
N ARG A 102 -6.48 -5.41 25.00
CA ARG A 102 -6.06 -6.76 24.58
C ARG A 102 -4.55 -6.95 24.69
N MET A 103 -3.79 -5.92 24.35
CA MET A 103 -2.34 -5.91 24.29
C MET A 103 -1.78 -4.70 25.05
N PRO A 104 -1.62 -4.79 26.39
CA PRO A 104 -1.10 -3.66 27.19
C PRO A 104 0.35 -3.24 26.83
N GLY A 105 1.10 -4.12 26.16
CA GLY A 105 2.47 -3.85 25.66
C GLY A 105 2.52 -3.12 24.31
N ALA A 106 1.40 -3.00 23.62
CA ALA A 106 1.35 -2.40 22.29
C ALA A 106 1.85 -0.95 22.28
N ARG A 107 2.54 -0.59 21.23
CA ARG A 107 3.02 0.75 20.91
C ARG A 107 2.36 1.22 19.62
N PHE A 108 2.08 2.50 19.56
CA PHE A 108 1.29 3.06 18.47
C PHE A 108 2.00 4.21 17.79
N ALA A 109 1.70 4.38 16.51
CA ALA A 109 1.92 5.61 15.78
C ALA A 109 0.67 5.99 15.00
N VAL A 110 0.42 7.28 14.87
CA VAL A 110 -0.65 7.85 14.05
C VAL A 110 0.00 8.61 12.89
N GLU A 111 -0.28 8.19 11.68
CA GLU A 111 0.10 8.93 10.48
C GLU A 111 -1.00 9.92 10.12
N PHE A 112 -0.61 11.18 9.99
CA PHE A 112 -1.44 12.26 9.47
C PHE A 112 -1.04 12.57 8.02
N ALA A 113 -1.78 13.44 7.36
CA ALA A 113 -1.52 13.81 5.96
C ALA A 113 -0.09 14.32 5.71
N THR A 114 0.50 15.09 6.64
CA THR A 114 1.81 15.71 6.48
C THR A 114 2.79 15.45 7.62
N THR A 115 2.36 14.79 8.69
CA THR A 115 3.18 14.50 9.88
C THR A 115 2.76 13.19 10.52
N MET A 116 3.40 12.84 11.63
CA MET A 116 3.02 11.69 12.46
C MET A 116 3.16 12.02 13.94
N ALA A 117 2.54 11.20 14.79
CA ALA A 117 2.81 11.14 16.22
C ALA A 117 3.01 9.68 16.60
N TYR A 118 3.93 9.38 17.53
CA TYR A 118 4.20 7.99 17.91
C TYR A 118 4.66 7.87 19.37
N GLU A 119 4.40 6.72 19.97
CA GLU A 119 4.84 6.36 21.31
C GLU A 119 6.30 5.88 21.30
N ALA A 120 7.02 6.10 22.41
CA ALA A 120 8.39 5.63 22.56
C ALA A 120 8.51 4.11 22.34
N GLY A 121 9.50 3.71 21.55
CA GLY A 121 9.72 2.32 21.13
C GLY A 121 9.23 2.03 19.72
N PHE A 122 8.24 2.76 19.20
CA PHE A 122 7.77 2.56 17.82
C PHE A 122 8.84 2.90 16.75
N GLU A 123 9.76 3.82 17.07
CA GLU A 123 10.89 4.17 16.19
C GLU A 123 11.85 3.02 15.87
N ARG A 124 11.72 1.88 16.58
CA ARG A 124 12.56 0.69 16.36
C ARG A 124 12.16 -0.12 15.14
N VAL A 125 10.91 0.03 14.69
CA VAL A 125 10.33 -0.79 13.61
C VAL A 125 10.11 -0.01 12.31
N VAL A 126 10.34 1.29 12.31
CA VAL A 126 10.30 2.10 11.09
C VAL A 126 11.69 2.21 10.48
N PRO A 127 11.83 2.10 9.14
CA PRO A 127 13.13 2.14 8.46
C PRO A 127 13.91 3.43 8.71
N ASN A 128 13.22 4.55 8.83
CA ASN A 128 13.80 5.87 9.07
C ASN A 128 13.20 6.44 10.36
N LYS A 129 14.06 6.75 11.33
CA LYS A 129 13.61 7.37 12.56
C LYS A 129 12.87 8.67 12.25
N PRO A 130 11.62 8.85 12.73
CA PRO A 130 10.90 10.09 12.56
C PRO A 130 11.67 11.30 13.13
N PRO A 131 11.66 12.45 12.45
CA PRO A 131 12.39 13.64 12.89
C PRO A 131 11.73 14.38 14.08
N ILE A 132 10.71 13.77 14.68
CA ILE A 132 9.92 14.30 15.80
C ILE A 132 10.17 13.45 17.05
N PRO A 133 10.05 13.99 18.27
CA PRO A 133 10.17 13.19 19.49
C PRO A 133 8.93 12.30 19.68
N PRO A 134 9.05 11.17 20.39
CA PRO A 134 7.91 10.37 20.81
C PRO A 134 7.03 11.15 21.79
N THR A 135 5.76 10.76 21.85
CA THR A 135 4.78 11.29 22.81
C THR A 135 4.38 10.22 23.82
N ASP A 136 4.00 10.65 25.03
CA ASP A 136 3.40 9.79 26.04
C ASP A 136 1.85 9.81 25.98
N ASP A 137 1.27 10.68 25.15
CA ASP A 137 -0.18 10.87 25.02
C ASP A 137 -0.60 11.10 23.56
N LEU A 138 -0.87 9.99 22.83
CA LEU A 138 -1.37 10.04 21.45
C LEU A 138 -2.77 10.66 21.36
N ALA A 139 -3.60 10.56 22.39
CA ALA A 139 -4.94 11.15 22.38
C ALA A 139 -4.83 12.69 22.38
N ALA A 140 -3.92 13.25 23.18
CA ALA A 140 -3.63 14.69 23.14
C ALA A 140 -3.04 15.13 21.80
N GLU A 141 -2.20 14.32 21.17
CA GLU A 141 -1.68 14.62 19.82
C GLU A 141 -2.79 14.59 18.75
N LEU A 142 -3.74 13.66 18.86
CA LEU A 142 -4.91 13.64 17.97
C LEU A 142 -5.77 14.91 18.08
N GLU A 143 -5.85 15.51 19.27
CA GLU A 143 -6.56 16.80 19.45
C GLU A 143 -5.72 17.99 18.94
N ARG A 144 -4.41 17.96 19.15
CA ARG A 144 -3.49 19.07 18.84
C ARG A 144 -3.19 19.20 17.34
N ILE A 145 -2.98 18.08 16.64
CA ILE A 145 -2.64 18.06 15.22
C ILE A 145 -3.94 18.16 14.40
N SER A 146 -4.10 19.23 13.65
CA SER A 146 -5.31 19.48 12.84
C SER A 146 -5.36 18.67 11.55
N ASP A 147 -4.22 18.15 11.08
CA ASP A 147 -4.15 17.35 9.84
C ASP A 147 -5.08 16.13 9.90
N PRO A 148 -5.67 15.72 8.78
CA PRO A 148 -6.45 14.49 8.72
C PRO A 148 -5.61 13.26 9.08
N VAL A 149 -6.22 12.28 9.77
CA VAL A 149 -5.58 11.02 10.10
C VAL A 149 -5.63 10.06 8.91
N GLN A 150 -4.46 9.55 8.52
CA GLN A 150 -4.30 8.64 7.39
C GLN A 150 -4.32 7.17 7.82
N LYS A 151 -3.57 6.83 8.89
CA LYS A 151 -3.44 5.48 9.43
C LYS A 151 -3.18 5.48 10.93
N LEU A 152 -3.56 4.39 11.57
CA LEU A 152 -3.05 3.97 12.87
C LEU A 152 -2.11 2.79 12.66
N LEU A 153 -0.93 2.83 13.28
CA LEU A 153 0.08 1.78 13.22
C LEU A 153 0.22 1.14 14.60
N VAL A 154 0.38 -0.17 14.66
CA VAL A 154 0.43 -0.94 15.91
C VAL A 154 1.63 -1.89 15.88
N PHE A 155 2.41 -1.87 16.94
CA PHE A 155 3.56 -2.73 17.18
C PHE A 155 3.61 -3.22 18.62
N ASP A 156 4.05 -4.45 18.85
CA ASP A 156 4.39 -4.96 20.19
C ASP A 156 5.68 -5.79 20.08
N GLU A 157 6.71 -5.43 20.84
CA GLU A 157 8.02 -6.09 20.81
C GLU A 157 8.02 -7.50 21.44
N ASN A 158 6.96 -7.85 22.18
CA ASN A 158 6.88 -9.08 22.96
C ASN A 158 6.08 -10.20 22.25
N ILE A 159 5.46 -9.90 21.10
CA ILE A 159 4.67 -10.87 20.35
C ILE A 159 5.08 -10.86 18.88
N ASP A 160 4.93 -12.01 18.23
CA ASP A 160 5.20 -12.14 16.79
C ASP A 160 4.11 -11.45 15.94
N LEU A 161 4.44 -11.20 14.69
CA LEU A 161 3.55 -10.46 13.76
C LEU A 161 2.21 -11.19 13.52
N ALA A 162 2.19 -12.52 13.53
CA ALA A 162 0.97 -13.30 13.32
C ALA A 162 0.00 -13.12 14.50
N THR A 163 0.52 -13.22 15.73
CA THR A 163 -0.25 -12.95 16.95
C THR A 163 -0.73 -11.49 17.00
N LEU A 164 0.16 -10.54 16.66
CA LEU A 164 -0.20 -9.11 16.58
C LEU A 164 -1.34 -8.89 15.57
N TRP A 165 -1.25 -9.53 14.40
CA TRP A 165 -2.27 -9.48 13.37
C TRP A 165 -3.62 -9.96 13.86
N ASP A 166 -3.67 -11.15 14.51
CA ASP A 166 -4.91 -11.73 14.99
C ASP A 166 -5.59 -10.84 16.06
N GLU A 167 -4.82 -10.33 17.01
CA GLU A 167 -5.31 -9.48 18.07
C GLU A 167 -5.81 -8.12 17.58
N VAL A 168 -5.06 -7.50 16.64
CA VAL A 168 -5.46 -6.23 16.02
C VAL A 168 -6.70 -6.42 15.14
N ASN A 169 -6.79 -7.53 14.40
CA ASN A 169 -7.94 -7.85 13.57
C ASN A 169 -9.22 -8.00 14.41
N LEU A 170 -9.13 -8.70 15.56
CA LEU A 170 -10.24 -8.82 16.51
C LEU A 170 -10.62 -7.46 17.13
N ALA A 171 -9.66 -6.59 17.42
CA ALA A 171 -9.93 -5.26 17.97
C ALA A 171 -10.54 -4.31 16.95
N ALA A 172 -10.14 -4.42 15.69
CA ALA A 172 -10.56 -3.56 14.59
C ALA A 172 -12.01 -3.77 14.16
N ASP A 173 -12.57 -4.94 14.39
CA ASP A 173 -13.92 -5.43 14.08
C ASP A 173 -14.90 -4.38 13.49
N GLY A 174 -14.89 -4.22 12.16
CA GLY A 174 -15.77 -3.30 11.44
C GLY A 174 -15.45 -1.80 11.57
N LEU A 175 -14.40 -1.42 12.32
CA LEU A 175 -13.97 -0.02 12.48
C LEU A 175 -12.88 0.39 11.51
N SER A 176 -12.07 -0.57 11.06
CA SER A 176 -10.88 -0.33 10.26
C SER A 176 -10.51 -1.56 9.44
N VAL A 177 -9.66 -1.37 8.44
CA VAL A 177 -9.08 -2.45 7.62
C VAL A 177 -7.62 -2.65 8.05
N PRO A 178 -7.31 -3.73 8.79
CA PRO A 178 -5.93 -4.09 9.10
C PRO A 178 -5.18 -4.57 7.84
N SER A 179 -3.90 -4.25 7.78
CA SER A 179 -2.96 -4.76 6.75
C SER A 179 -1.54 -4.76 7.31
N TYR A 180 -0.62 -5.43 6.63
CA TYR A 180 0.81 -5.28 6.83
C TYR A 180 1.55 -5.38 5.49
N SER A 181 2.70 -4.74 5.39
CA SER A 181 3.48 -4.57 4.16
C SER A 181 4.95 -5.00 4.33
N GLY A 182 5.18 -6.10 5.04
CA GLY A 182 6.52 -6.66 5.27
C GLY A 182 7.30 -6.01 6.42
N LEU A 183 6.74 -5.01 7.11
CA LEU A 183 7.32 -4.42 8.32
C LEU A 183 6.75 -5.11 9.58
N ALA A 184 7.45 -4.96 10.71
CA ALA A 184 7.09 -5.62 11.97
C ALA A 184 5.93 -4.94 12.72
N PHE A 185 4.99 -4.31 12.01
CA PHE A 185 3.82 -3.67 12.60
C PHE A 185 2.58 -3.90 11.72
N VAL A 186 1.40 -3.78 12.33
CA VAL A 186 0.11 -3.81 11.63
C VAL A 186 -0.35 -2.38 11.37
N GLU A 187 -0.84 -2.14 10.17
CA GLU A 187 -1.40 -0.88 9.69
C GLU A 187 -2.92 -0.95 9.70
N LEU A 188 -3.58 0.04 10.24
CA LEU A 188 -5.03 0.20 10.25
C LEU A 188 -5.42 1.36 9.35
N ALA A 189 -6.09 1.05 8.23
CA ALA A 189 -6.61 2.03 7.27
C ALA A 189 -8.06 2.41 7.60
N PRO A 190 -8.62 3.48 7.00
CA PRO A 190 -10.05 3.77 7.08
C PRO A 190 -10.89 2.57 6.66
N ASP A 191 -12.11 2.43 7.23
CA ASP A 191 -13.01 1.32 6.88
C ASP A 191 -13.22 1.21 5.37
N ARG A 192 -13.18 -0.03 4.85
CA ARG A 192 -13.34 -0.39 3.43
C ARG A 192 -12.32 0.23 2.48
N VAL A 193 -11.23 0.80 2.98
CA VAL A 193 -10.15 1.35 2.15
C VAL A 193 -9.05 0.33 2.01
N THR A 194 -8.82 -0.11 0.77
CA THR A 194 -7.76 -1.04 0.36
C THR A 194 -7.20 -0.60 -0.99
N LYS A 195 -6.05 -1.15 -1.42
CA LYS A 195 -5.54 -0.96 -2.79
C LYS A 195 -6.60 -1.33 -3.82
N ALA A 196 -7.36 -2.42 -3.59
CA ALA A 196 -8.43 -2.88 -4.48
C ALA A 196 -9.57 -1.88 -4.61
N THR A 197 -10.08 -1.35 -3.48
CA THR A 197 -11.20 -0.39 -3.52
C THR A 197 -10.80 0.93 -4.17
N ALA A 198 -9.58 1.41 -3.93
CA ALA A 198 -9.07 2.61 -4.59
C ALA A 198 -8.89 2.40 -6.10
N LEU A 199 -8.39 1.21 -6.49
CA LEU A 199 -8.21 0.82 -7.88
C LEU A 199 -9.55 0.68 -8.61
N ASP A 200 -10.56 0.06 -7.99
CA ASP A 200 -11.92 -0.05 -8.53
C ASP A 200 -12.53 1.33 -8.81
N LEU A 201 -12.39 2.25 -7.85
CA LEU A 201 -12.88 3.63 -8.02
C LEU A 201 -12.14 4.36 -9.14
N LEU A 202 -10.81 4.23 -9.21
CA LEU A 202 -10.01 4.83 -10.29
C LEU A 202 -10.35 4.23 -11.65
N ALA A 203 -10.48 2.91 -11.75
CA ALA A 203 -10.86 2.23 -12.98
C ALA A 203 -12.22 2.73 -13.52
N ARG A 204 -13.22 2.88 -12.63
CA ARG A 204 -14.52 3.45 -12.99
C ARG A 204 -14.43 4.89 -13.47
N ASP A 205 -13.60 5.73 -12.84
CA ASP A 205 -13.38 7.11 -13.28
C ASP A 205 -12.76 7.16 -14.69
N LEU A 206 -11.99 6.13 -15.07
CA LEU A 206 -11.40 5.96 -16.40
C LEU A 206 -12.30 5.24 -17.40
N GLY A 207 -13.52 4.83 -16.98
CA GLY A 207 -14.45 4.06 -17.83
C GLY A 207 -13.98 2.62 -18.08
N LEU A 208 -13.24 2.04 -17.12
CA LEU A 208 -12.74 0.68 -17.14
C LEU A 208 -13.49 -0.20 -16.13
N SER A 209 -13.45 -1.51 -16.38
CA SER A 209 -13.93 -2.54 -15.46
C SER A 209 -12.74 -3.36 -14.94
N ALA A 210 -12.97 -4.22 -13.96
CA ALA A 210 -11.96 -5.15 -13.47
C ALA A 210 -11.33 -5.99 -14.61
N ASP A 211 -12.12 -6.42 -15.59
CA ASP A 211 -11.66 -7.21 -16.76
C ASP A 211 -10.62 -6.46 -17.64
N ASP A 212 -10.56 -5.13 -17.55
CA ASP A 212 -9.61 -4.30 -18.27
C ASP A 212 -8.31 -4.06 -17.47
N VAL A 213 -8.20 -4.66 -16.25
CA VAL A 213 -7.10 -4.40 -15.30
C VAL A 213 -6.25 -5.62 -15.09
N ALA A 214 -4.94 -5.45 -15.17
CA ALA A 214 -3.93 -6.36 -14.62
C ALA A 214 -3.41 -5.77 -13.30
N ALA A 215 -3.18 -6.60 -12.29
CA ALA A 215 -2.59 -6.17 -11.03
C ALA A 215 -1.42 -7.07 -10.64
N VAL A 216 -0.35 -6.50 -10.10
CA VAL A 216 0.84 -7.23 -9.64
C VAL A 216 1.28 -6.77 -8.26
N GLY A 217 1.63 -7.74 -7.40
CA GLY A 217 2.06 -7.50 -6.03
C GLY A 217 2.73 -8.72 -5.40
N ASP A 218 3.21 -8.58 -4.18
CA ASP A 218 3.97 -9.62 -3.49
C ASP A 218 3.57 -9.81 -2.02
N ASN A 219 2.71 -8.96 -1.46
CA ASN A 219 2.44 -8.95 -0.03
C ASN A 219 0.95 -9.07 0.31
N HIS A 220 0.64 -9.22 1.59
CA HIS A 220 -0.72 -9.40 2.09
C HIS A 220 -1.68 -8.26 1.71
N ASN A 221 -1.20 -7.01 1.72
CA ASN A 221 -2.00 -5.85 1.33
C ASN A 221 -2.32 -5.81 -0.18
N ASP A 222 -1.73 -6.68 -1.00
CA ASP A 222 -2.01 -6.82 -2.44
C ASP A 222 -3.10 -7.84 -2.74
N VAL A 223 -3.34 -8.81 -1.85
CA VAL A 223 -4.24 -9.95 -2.11
C VAL A 223 -5.59 -9.50 -2.65
N ALA A 224 -6.21 -8.49 -2.01
CA ALA A 224 -7.51 -7.99 -2.47
C ALA A 224 -7.43 -7.35 -3.87
N MET A 225 -6.31 -6.69 -4.21
CA MET A 225 -6.07 -6.09 -5.53
C MET A 225 -5.85 -7.17 -6.60
N LEU A 226 -5.05 -8.21 -6.29
CA LEU A 226 -4.82 -9.33 -7.19
C LEU A 226 -6.10 -10.09 -7.50
N GLN A 227 -6.94 -10.34 -6.50
CA GLN A 227 -8.23 -11.05 -6.65
C GLN A 227 -9.30 -10.22 -7.34
N TRP A 228 -9.25 -8.89 -7.24
CA TRP A 228 -10.23 -8.01 -7.86
C TRP A 228 -9.95 -7.79 -9.34
N ALA A 229 -8.68 -7.74 -9.77
CA ALA A 229 -8.29 -7.49 -11.15
C ALA A 229 -8.74 -8.61 -12.09
N GLY A 230 -8.92 -8.31 -13.38
CA GLY A 230 -9.22 -9.30 -14.41
C GLY A 230 -8.13 -10.36 -14.56
N THR A 231 -6.88 -10.00 -14.22
CA THR A 231 -5.78 -10.95 -14.04
C THR A 231 -4.85 -10.44 -12.94
N GLY A 232 -4.71 -11.23 -11.89
CA GLY A 232 -3.82 -10.98 -10.77
C GLY A 232 -2.50 -11.74 -10.93
N TYR A 233 -1.38 -11.05 -10.73
CA TYR A 233 -0.03 -11.58 -10.82
C TYR A 233 0.69 -11.48 -9.48
N ALA A 234 1.17 -12.58 -8.93
CA ALA A 234 2.05 -12.56 -7.77
C ALA A 234 3.51 -12.62 -8.19
N MET A 235 4.37 -11.88 -7.50
CA MET A 235 5.81 -11.96 -7.70
C MET A 235 6.37 -13.28 -7.17
N GLY A 236 7.48 -13.76 -7.74
CA GLY A 236 8.13 -15.00 -7.33
C GLY A 236 8.75 -14.95 -5.93
N ASN A 237 9.04 -13.77 -5.42
CA ASN A 237 9.48 -13.52 -4.04
C ASN A 237 8.34 -13.46 -3.00
N ALA A 238 7.07 -13.46 -3.44
CA ALA A 238 5.92 -13.46 -2.54
C ALA A 238 5.81 -14.78 -1.76
N ASP A 239 5.23 -14.70 -0.56
CA ASP A 239 4.92 -15.90 0.21
C ASP A 239 3.97 -16.84 -0.55
N PRO A 240 4.08 -18.20 -0.35
CA PRO A 240 3.25 -19.16 -1.06
C PRO A 240 1.73 -18.94 -0.93
N GLU A 241 1.27 -18.33 0.16
CA GLU A 241 -0.15 -18.01 0.34
C GLU A 241 -0.59 -16.86 -0.58
N ILE A 242 0.27 -15.85 -0.76
CA ILE A 242 0.02 -14.75 -1.68
C ILE A 242 0.05 -15.27 -3.13
N GLN A 243 1.03 -16.11 -3.47
CA GLN A 243 1.12 -16.74 -4.80
C GLN A 243 -0.14 -17.53 -5.16
N LYS A 244 -0.76 -18.21 -4.18
CA LYS A 244 -2.02 -18.96 -4.39
C LYS A 244 -3.23 -18.06 -4.62
N SER A 245 -3.17 -16.79 -4.22
CA SER A 245 -4.25 -15.82 -4.39
C SER A 245 -4.26 -15.15 -5.78
N ALA A 246 -3.23 -15.37 -6.58
CA ALA A 246 -3.05 -14.81 -7.92
C ALA A 246 -3.33 -15.86 -9.02
N ASP A 247 -3.64 -15.39 -10.23
CA ASP A 247 -3.84 -16.25 -11.40
C ASP A 247 -2.52 -16.74 -11.98
N VAL A 248 -1.45 -15.93 -11.86
CA VAL A 248 -0.13 -16.21 -12.43
C VAL A 248 0.97 -15.83 -11.45
N VAL A 249 2.00 -16.65 -11.36
CA VAL A 249 3.23 -16.34 -10.61
C VAL A 249 4.34 -15.96 -11.58
N LEU A 250 4.93 -14.80 -11.34
CA LEU A 250 6.02 -14.22 -12.14
C LEU A 250 7.40 -14.63 -11.59
N PRO A 251 8.51 -14.35 -12.28
CA PRO A 251 9.84 -14.31 -11.67
C PRO A 251 9.89 -13.32 -10.49
N SER A 252 10.95 -13.40 -9.67
CA SER A 252 11.11 -12.49 -8.54
C SER A 252 11.33 -11.02 -8.99
N ASN A 253 11.19 -10.08 -8.07
CA ASN A 253 11.53 -8.67 -8.30
C ASN A 253 13.01 -8.49 -8.64
N ASP A 254 13.92 -9.29 -8.05
CA ASP A 254 15.35 -9.27 -8.35
C ASP A 254 15.68 -9.83 -9.75
N ASP A 255 14.78 -10.66 -10.30
CA ASP A 255 14.86 -11.23 -11.65
C ASP A 255 14.05 -10.44 -12.69
N ASP A 256 13.69 -9.20 -12.39
CA ASP A 256 12.90 -8.30 -13.26
C ASP A 256 11.51 -8.86 -13.67
N GLY A 257 10.83 -9.59 -12.77
CA GLY A 257 9.54 -10.22 -13.05
C GLY A 257 8.47 -9.25 -13.54
N LEU A 258 8.45 -8.01 -13.05
CA LEU A 258 7.56 -6.95 -13.54
C LEU A 258 7.83 -6.61 -15.01
N ALA A 259 9.08 -6.56 -15.43
CA ALA A 259 9.40 -6.31 -16.84
C ALA A 259 8.91 -7.46 -17.73
N VAL A 260 9.07 -8.72 -17.29
CA VAL A 260 8.55 -9.90 -18.00
C VAL A 260 7.03 -9.80 -18.19
N LEU A 261 6.29 -9.40 -17.15
CA LEU A 261 4.85 -9.16 -17.26
C LEU A 261 4.53 -8.11 -18.31
N ILE A 262 5.14 -6.93 -18.20
CA ILE A 262 4.85 -5.80 -19.08
C ILE A 262 5.18 -6.13 -20.54
N GLU A 263 6.34 -6.74 -20.81
CA GLU A 263 6.74 -7.20 -22.15
C GLU A 263 5.70 -8.20 -22.72
N GLY A 264 5.16 -9.09 -21.86
CA GLY A 264 4.10 -10.03 -22.23
C GLY A 264 2.75 -9.35 -22.53
N LEU A 265 2.38 -8.31 -21.78
CA LEU A 265 1.16 -7.53 -22.05
C LEU A 265 1.27 -6.75 -23.36
N LEU A 266 2.41 -6.10 -23.62
CA LEU A 266 2.66 -5.34 -24.84
C LEU A 266 2.65 -6.21 -26.11
N ALA A 267 3.08 -7.46 -26.01
CA ALA A 267 3.03 -8.41 -27.12
C ALA A 267 1.59 -8.83 -27.52
N GLN A 268 0.58 -8.47 -26.72
CA GLN A 268 -0.85 -8.77 -26.97
C GLN A 268 -1.63 -7.56 -27.51
N LEU A 269 -1.01 -6.36 -27.49
CA LEU A 269 -1.56 -5.14 -28.09
C LEU A 269 -1.30 -5.08 -29.61
#